data_cd2390e6df866cedb69efe955e53aead
#
_entry.id   cd2390e6df866cedb69efe955e53aead
#
_cell.length_a   1.000
_cell.length_b   1.000
_cell.length_c   1.000
_cell.angle_alpha   90.00
_cell.angle_beta   90.00
_cell.angle_gamma   90.00
#
_symmetry.space_group_name_H-M   'P 1'
#
loop_
_entity.id
_entity.type
_entity.pdbx_description
1 polymer ?
#
loop_
_entity_poly.entity_id
_entity_poly.type
_entity_poly.pdbx_seq_one_letter_code
_entity_poly.pdbx_strand_id
1 'polypeptide(L)' 'MDTYSDTKNRILFLLEEKQMSIYALAMKSGVSASTIKSILYGKSKNPGVVTIKLLCDGFGISLYDFFNTEVFRSTELENI' A
#
# COMPACT_ATOMS: atom_id res chain seq x y z
N MET A 1 -9.55 7.43 -11.78
CA MET A 1 -8.57 6.84 -10.84
C MET A 1 -9.26 5.83 -9.99
N ASP A 2 -8.70 4.68 -9.77
CA ASP A 2 -9.33 3.66 -8.95
C ASP A 2 -8.55 3.45 -7.66
N THR A 3 -9.18 2.79 -6.72
CA THR A 3 -8.62 2.56 -5.39
C THR A 3 -7.34 1.74 -5.45
N TYR A 4 -7.24 0.79 -6.38
CA TYR A 4 -6.01 0.02 -6.54
C TYR A 4 -4.84 0.92 -6.92
N SER A 5 -5.02 1.78 -7.92
CA SER A 5 -3.95 2.69 -8.36
C SER A 5 -3.53 3.63 -7.23
N ASP A 6 -4.49 4.14 -6.49
CA ASP A 6 -4.20 5.01 -5.36
C ASP A 6 -3.45 4.26 -4.26
N THR A 7 -3.83 3.01 -4.00
CA THR A 7 -3.16 2.16 -3.01
C THR A 7 -1.71 1.87 -3.43
N LYS A 8 -1.53 1.48 -4.70
CA LYS A 8 -0.19 1.22 -5.25
C LYS A 8 0.69 2.47 -5.14
N ASN A 9 0.16 3.61 -5.53
CA ASN A 9 0.90 4.86 -5.51
C ASN A 9 1.25 5.27 -4.07
N ARG A 10 0.36 5.00 -3.12
CA ARG A 10 0.62 5.27 -1.70
C ARG A 10 1.79 4.43 -1.20
N ILE A 11 1.83 3.14 -1.56
CA ILE A 11 2.94 2.27 -1.19
C ILE A 11 4.25 2.78 -1.78
N LEU A 12 4.24 3.12 -3.07
CA LEU A 12 5.43 3.66 -3.74
C LEU A 12 5.92 4.94 -3.08
N PHE A 13 5.00 5.83 -2.74
CA PHE A 13 5.34 7.07 -2.06
C PHE A 13 6.01 6.79 -0.70
N LEU A 14 5.45 5.86 0.08
CA LEU A 14 5.99 5.55 1.39
C LEU A 14 7.37 4.88 1.31
N LEU A 15 7.59 4.02 0.32
CA LEU A 15 8.90 3.43 0.10
C LEU A 15 9.94 4.52 -0.15
N GLU A 16 9.60 5.49 -1.00
CA GLU A 16 10.51 6.58 -1.31
C GLU A 16 10.69 7.51 -0.12
N GLU A 17 9.61 7.91 0.53
CA GLU A 17 9.67 8.81 1.69
C GLU A 17 10.55 8.24 2.79
N LYS A 18 10.43 6.94 3.05
CA LYS A 18 11.17 6.29 4.13
C LYS A 18 12.48 5.69 3.65
N GLN A 19 12.84 5.91 2.39
CA GLN A 19 14.07 5.39 1.77
C GLN A 19 14.22 3.90 2.02
N MET A 20 13.16 3.16 1.75
CA MET A 20 13.05 1.75 2.05
C MET A 20 12.92 0.95 0.74
N SER A 21 13.68 -0.13 0.63
CA SER A 21 13.56 -1.05 -0.50
C SER A 21 12.37 -1.99 -0.29
N ILE A 22 11.93 -2.64 -1.36
CA ILE A 22 10.90 -3.68 -1.26
C ILE A 22 11.34 -4.77 -0.29
N TYR A 23 12.62 -5.15 -0.33
CA TYR A 23 13.13 -6.21 0.54
C TYR A 23 13.16 -5.79 2.00
N ALA A 24 13.50 -4.53 2.28
CA ALA A 24 13.44 -4.01 3.64
C ALA A 24 12.00 -4.01 4.16
N LEU A 25 11.06 -3.59 3.32
CA LEU A 25 9.65 -3.62 3.69
C LEU A 25 9.17 -5.05 3.94
N ALA A 26 9.60 -6.00 3.10
CA ALA A 26 9.24 -7.41 3.28
C ALA A 26 9.72 -7.90 4.65
N MET A 27 10.94 -7.59 5.03
CA MET A 27 11.48 -8.00 6.31
C MET A 27 10.73 -7.38 7.49
N LYS A 28 10.39 -6.10 7.37
CA LYS A 28 9.73 -5.39 8.47
C LYS A 28 8.24 -5.72 8.58
N SER A 29 7.60 -6.05 7.48
CA SER A 29 6.16 -6.28 7.45
C SER A 29 5.79 -7.75 7.62
N GLY A 30 6.71 -8.66 7.30
CA GLY A 30 6.39 -10.07 7.22
C GLY A 30 5.66 -10.46 5.94
N VAL A 31 5.43 -9.51 5.03
CA VAL A 31 4.85 -9.79 3.72
C VAL A 31 5.98 -10.10 2.75
N SER A 32 5.87 -11.17 1.98
CA SER A 32 6.96 -11.55 1.07
C SER A 32 7.20 -10.48 0.00
N ALA A 33 8.45 -10.36 -0.43
CA ALA A 33 8.80 -9.43 -1.51
C ALA A 33 8.01 -9.76 -2.78
N SER A 34 7.76 -11.03 -3.03
CA SER A 34 6.97 -11.47 -4.18
C SER A 34 5.55 -10.91 -4.12
N THR A 35 4.91 -10.94 -2.96
CA THR A 35 3.57 -10.39 -2.79
C THR A 35 3.58 -8.87 -2.98
N ILE A 36 4.57 -8.18 -2.42
CA ILE A 36 4.68 -6.74 -2.58
C ILE A 36 4.85 -6.38 -4.06
N LYS A 37 5.72 -7.10 -4.77
CA LYS A 37 5.92 -6.88 -6.21
C LYS A 37 4.66 -7.14 -7.00
N SER A 38 3.90 -8.17 -6.63
CA SER A 38 2.63 -8.46 -7.31
C SER A 38 1.65 -7.31 -7.19
N ILE A 39 1.60 -6.66 -6.04
CA ILE A 39 0.75 -5.48 -5.85
C ILE A 39 1.27 -4.33 -6.72
N LEU A 40 2.57 -4.06 -6.67
CA LEU A 40 3.14 -2.90 -7.36
C LEU A 40 3.13 -3.05 -8.88
N TYR A 41 3.22 -4.27 -9.38
CA TYR A 41 3.32 -4.52 -10.84
C TYR A 41 1.99 -4.95 -11.45
N GLY A 42 0.91 -4.86 -10.70
CA GLY A 42 -0.43 -5.04 -11.25
C GLY A 42 -0.94 -6.47 -11.34
N LYS A 43 -0.21 -7.44 -10.80
CA LYS A 43 -0.69 -8.83 -10.77
C LYS A 43 -1.73 -9.06 -9.69
N SER A 44 -1.61 -8.34 -8.56
CA SER A 44 -2.58 -8.41 -7.48
C SER A 44 -3.24 -7.04 -7.36
N LYS A 45 -4.44 -6.92 -7.91
CA LYS A 45 -5.16 -5.64 -7.95
C LYS A 45 -6.15 -5.46 -6.81
N ASN A 46 -6.21 -6.43 -5.92
CA ASN A 46 -7.11 -6.36 -4.78
C ASN A 46 -6.40 -6.90 -3.53
N PRO A 47 -5.37 -6.20 -3.06
CA PRO A 47 -4.70 -6.63 -1.84
C PRO A 47 -5.66 -6.56 -0.66
N GLY A 48 -5.65 -7.61 0.16
CA GLY A 48 -6.55 -7.68 1.31
C GLY A 48 -6.16 -6.68 2.39
N VAL A 49 -7.12 -6.34 3.24
CA VAL A 49 -6.90 -5.37 4.32
C VAL A 49 -5.82 -5.85 5.29
N VAL A 50 -5.72 -7.15 5.51
CA VAL A 50 -4.70 -7.69 6.42
C VAL A 50 -3.30 -7.45 5.83
N THR A 51 -3.14 -7.69 4.53
CA THR A 51 -1.87 -7.42 3.86
C THR A 51 -1.51 -5.94 3.97
N ILE A 52 -2.45 -5.06 3.73
CA ILE A 52 -2.21 -3.61 3.85
C ILE A 52 -1.82 -3.25 5.28
N LYS A 53 -2.50 -3.83 6.27
CA LYS A 53 -2.17 -3.57 7.68
C LYS A 53 -0.74 -4.00 8.00
N LEU A 54 -0.32 -5.16 7.50
CA LEU A 54 1.04 -5.64 7.71
C LEU A 54 2.07 -4.71 7.06
N LEU A 55 1.79 -4.22 5.86
CA LEU A 55 2.66 -3.24 5.20
C LEU A 55 2.75 -1.96 6.03
N CYS A 56 1.62 -1.50 6.58
CA CYS A 56 1.60 -0.33 7.46
C CYS A 56 2.51 -0.55 8.68
N ASP A 57 2.42 -1.74 9.29
CA ASP A 57 3.29 -2.08 10.41
C ASP A 57 4.77 -2.00 10.00
N GLY A 58 5.09 -2.50 8.80
CA GLY A 58 6.44 -2.41 8.27
C GLY A 58 6.91 -0.99 8.02
N PHE A 59 6.02 -0.11 7.63
CA PHE A 59 6.30 1.31 7.45
C PHE A 59 6.31 2.09 8.78
N GLY A 60 5.76 1.51 9.84
CA GLY A 60 5.64 2.20 11.12
C GLY A 60 4.51 3.22 11.16
N ILE A 61 3.46 3.00 10.41
CA ILE A 61 2.29 3.88 10.39
C ILE A 61 1.02 3.08 10.66
N SER A 62 -0.06 3.77 11.02
CA SER A 62 -1.36 3.14 11.22
C SER A 62 -2.10 2.99 9.88
N LEU A 63 -3.13 2.13 9.84
CA LEU A 63 -4.03 2.09 8.70
C LEU A 63 -4.68 3.45 8.46
N TYR A 64 -5.02 4.14 9.55
CA TYR A 64 -5.59 5.48 9.42
C TYR A 64 -4.64 6.41 8.66
N ASP A 65 -3.37 6.44 9.07
CA ASP A 65 -2.39 7.31 8.41
C ASP A 65 -2.17 6.91 6.95
N PHE A 66 -2.21 5.61 6.66
CA PHE A 66 -2.05 5.14 5.30
C PHE A 66 -3.12 5.72 4.38
N PHE A 67 -4.38 5.69 4.82
CA PHE A 67 -5.52 6.12 4.00
C PHE A 67 -5.92 7.58 4.21
N ASN A 68 -5.32 8.28 5.16
CA ASN A 68 -5.68 9.66 5.45
C ASN A 68 -4.94 10.62 4.52
N THR A 69 -5.21 10.48 3.23
CA THR A 69 -4.68 11.38 2.20
C THR A 69 -5.85 11.84 1.34
N GLU A 70 -5.64 12.90 0.58
CA GLU A 70 -6.70 13.51 -0.20
C GLU A 70 -7.35 12.55 -1.19
N VAL A 71 -6.55 11.72 -1.87
CA VAL A 71 -7.10 10.79 -2.85
C VAL A 71 -8.06 9.79 -2.22
N PHE A 72 -7.78 9.35 -1.00
CA PHE A 72 -8.66 8.40 -0.32
C PHE A 72 -9.84 9.07 0.37
N ARG A 73 -9.76 10.39 0.59
CA ARG A 73 -10.87 11.15 1.19
C ARG A 73 -11.85 11.67 0.16
N SER A 74 -11.61 11.38 -1.11
CA SER A 74 -12.51 11.79 -2.19
C SER A 74 -13.91 11.24 -1.95
N THR A 75 -14.93 12.02 -2.30
CA THR A 75 -16.32 11.59 -2.22
C THR A 75 -16.77 10.79 -3.43
N GLU A 76 -15.93 10.66 -4.44
CA GLU A 76 -16.23 9.85 -5.61
C GLU A 76 -16.25 8.38 -5.25
N LEU A 77 -17.29 7.67 -5.67
CA LEU A 77 -17.42 6.24 -5.42
C LEU A 77 -17.14 5.46 -6.68
N GLU A 78 -16.49 4.31 -6.50
CA GLU A 78 -16.25 3.37 -7.60
C GLU A 78 -17.46 2.47 -7.77
N ASN A 79 -17.75 2.09 -8.99
CA ASN A 79 -18.70 1.01 -9.28
C ASN A 79 -20.12 1.28 -8.75
N ILE A 80 -20.58 2.50 -8.84
CA ILE A 80 -21.99 2.77 -8.51
C ILE A 80 -22.88 2.77 -9.75
#